data_5cb5e216d517b7fe14568d7f8447753c
#
_entry.id   5cb5e216d517b7fe14568d7f8447753c
#
_cell.length_a   1.000
_cell.length_b   1.000
_cell.length_c   1.000
_cell.angle_alpha   90.00
_cell.angle_beta   90.00
_cell.angle_gamma   90.00
#
_symmetry.space_group_name_H-M   'P 1'
#
loop_
_entity.id
_entity.type
_entity.pdbx_description
1 polymer ?
#
loop_
_entity_poly.entity_id
_entity_poly.type
_entity_poly.pdbx_seq_one_letter_code
_entity_poly.pdbx_strand_id
1 'polypeptide(L)'
;MTSQTLIGALLVLMTGFDIRALGAQSGRDEAEIRDLQARQQEAWNHHDAKAYAALFTDDGDVVNVVGWWWKGRDEIERNLTAAYAVVFRDSTLTIDDVQVKFLARDVAVAHVRWSMEGSKTPPGIPEPRQGIQIQVLQKRDRAWRIAAFQNTSSLPETPFPTEAAADPRSSQP
;
A
#
# COMPACT_ATOMS: atom_id res chain seq x y z
N MET A 1 0.70 71.17 -29.77
CA MET A 1 0.47 70.45 -28.53
C MET A 1 0.02 69.03 -28.88
N THR A 2 0.95 68.11 -28.96
CA THR A 2 0.71 66.74 -29.38
C THR A 2 0.99 65.82 -28.20
N SER A 3 -0.05 65.25 -27.63
CA SER A 3 0.01 64.22 -26.56
C SER A 3 0.37 62.88 -27.18
N GLN A 4 1.53 62.36 -26.81
CA GLN A 4 1.90 60.96 -27.11
C GLN A 4 1.41 60.08 -25.98
N THR A 5 0.50 59.18 -26.30
CA THR A 5 0.02 58.11 -25.42
C THR A 5 0.98 56.92 -25.49
N LEU A 6 1.77 56.68 -24.43
CA LEU A 6 2.58 55.48 -24.26
C LEU A 6 1.66 54.32 -23.93
N ILE A 7 1.49 53.39 -24.86
CA ILE A 7 0.86 52.08 -24.64
C ILE A 7 1.93 51.14 -24.09
N GLY A 8 1.94 50.89 -22.76
CA GLY A 8 2.78 49.92 -22.12
C GLY A 8 2.30 48.51 -22.47
N ALA A 9 3.07 47.75 -23.23
CA ALA A 9 2.83 46.34 -23.50
C ALA A 9 3.17 45.54 -22.23
N LEU A 10 2.16 45.05 -21.51
CA LEU A 10 2.30 44.12 -20.43
C LEU A 10 2.63 42.73 -21.00
N LEU A 11 3.90 42.36 -20.98
CA LEU A 11 4.36 41.02 -21.39
C LEU A 11 4.01 40.03 -20.30
N VAL A 12 2.87 39.33 -20.42
CA VAL A 12 2.50 38.20 -19.55
C VAL A 12 3.39 37.01 -19.94
N LEU A 13 4.42 36.78 -19.17
CA LEU A 13 5.21 35.53 -19.20
C LEU A 13 4.30 34.39 -18.73
N MET A 14 3.59 33.77 -19.67
CA MET A 14 2.97 32.48 -19.46
C MET A 14 4.09 31.45 -19.26
N THR A 15 4.45 31.18 -17.99
CA THR A 15 5.25 30.01 -17.66
C THR A 15 4.40 28.79 -18.01
N GLY A 16 4.62 28.22 -19.19
CA GLY A 16 3.97 27.00 -19.62
C GLY A 16 4.26 25.90 -18.59
N PHE A 17 3.28 25.58 -17.80
CA PHE A 17 3.34 24.41 -16.90
C PHE A 17 3.48 23.19 -17.80
N ASP A 18 4.66 22.57 -17.81
CA ASP A 18 4.98 21.50 -18.75
C ASP A 18 4.26 20.20 -18.33
N ILE A 19 3.07 19.98 -18.88
CA ILE A 19 2.23 18.80 -18.62
C ILE A 19 3.00 17.50 -18.92
N ARG A 20 3.94 17.54 -19.87
CA ARG A 20 4.80 16.38 -20.18
C ARG A 20 5.78 16.07 -19.06
N ALA A 21 6.34 17.08 -18.43
CA ALA A 21 7.23 16.91 -17.26
C ALA A 21 6.47 16.34 -16.07
N LEU A 22 5.22 16.75 -15.85
CA LEU A 22 4.36 16.23 -14.78
C LEU A 22 4.01 14.75 -15.01
N GLY A 23 3.64 14.36 -16.24
CA GLY A 23 3.36 12.97 -16.60
C GLY A 23 4.60 12.07 -16.48
N ALA A 24 5.76 12.54 -16.91
CA ALA A 24 7.02 11.81 -16.80
C ALA A 24 7.47 11.64 -15.31
N GLN A 25 7.17 12.61 -14.45
CA GLN A 25 7.43 12.50 -13.01
C GLN A 25 6.51 11.46 -12.38
N SER A 26 5.22 11.48 -12.68
CA SER A 26 4.25 10.50 -12.17
C SER A 26 4.62 9.07 -12.58
N GLY A 27 5.06 8.84 -13.82
CA GLY A 27 5.49 7.52 -14.27
C GLY A 27 6.74 7.00 -13.54
N ARG A 28 7.70 7.89 -13.23
CA ARG A 28 8.87 7.52 -12.42
C ARG A 28 8.48 7.20 -10.97
N ASP A 29 7.63 8.02 -10.38
CA ASP A 29 7.16 7.82 -9.00
C ASP A 29 6.38 6.51 -8.87
N GLU A 30 5.56 6.15 -9.85
CA GLU A 30 4.87 4.87 -9.88
C GLU A 30 5.85 3.69 -9.98
N ALA A 31 6.87 3.79 -10.83
CA ALA A 31 7.90 2.75 -10.94
C ALA A 31 8.68 2.58 -9.63
N GLU A 32 9.02 3.67 -8.92
CA GLU A 32 9.67 3.62 -7.61
C GLU A 32 8.79 2.95 -6.54
N ILE A 33 7.47 3.21 -6.57
CA ILE A 33 6.52 2.56 -5.66
C ILE A 33 6.40 1.06 -5.97
N ARG A 34 6.38 0.66 -7.25
CA ARG A 34 6.36 -0.75 -7.65
C ARG A 34 7.65 -1.47 -7.26
N ASP A 35 8.81 -0.81 -7.39
CA ASP A 35 10.09 -1.33 -6.91
C ASP A 35 10.09 -1.49 -5.38
N LEU A 36 9.47 -0.57 -4.63
CA LEU A 36 9.31 -0.72 -3.19
C LEU A 36 8.51 -1.99 -2.84
N GLN A 37 7.47 -2.34 -3.62
CA GLN A 37 6.72 -3.58 -3.42
C GLN A 37 7.55 -4.83 -3.75
N ALA A 38 8.37 -4.79 -4.78
CA ALA A 38 9.29 -5.87 -5.09
C ALA A 38 10.29 -6.11 -3.94
N ARG A 39 10.85 -5.04 -3.37
CA ARG A 39 11.71 -5.11 -2.18
C ARG A 39 10.97 -5.61 -0.93
N GLN A 40 9.68 -5.28 -0.79
CA GLN A 40 8.83 -5.81 0.29
C GLN A 40 8.73 -7.33 0.20
N GLN A 41 8.44 -7.87 -0.99
CA GLN A 41 8.40 -9.31 -1.25
C GLN A 41 9.76 -9.97 -1.01
N GLU A 42 10.83 -9.37 -1.51
CA GLU A 42 12.18 -9.88 -1.34
C GLU A 42 12.59 -9.95 0.15
N ALA A 43 12.40 -8.86 0.89
CA ALA A 43 12.69 -8.80 2.32
C ALA A 43 11.88 -9.85 3.12
N TRP A 44 10.61 -10.04 2.77
CA TRP A 44 9.77 -11.08 3.37
C TRP A 44 10.34 -12.48 3.10
N ASN A 45 10.64 -12.80 1.84
CA ASN A 45 11.07 -14.14 1.42
C ASN A 45 12.47 -14.50 1.94
N HIS A 46 13.30 -13.51 2.27
CA HIS A 46 14.56 -13.70 2.99
C HIS A 46 14.39 -13.65 4.52
N HIS A 47 13.17 -13.44 5.04
CA HIS A 47 12.88 -13.23 6.47
C HIS A 47 13.75 -12.13 7.09
N ASP A 48 14.08 -11.11 6.28
CA ASP A 48 14.83 -9.93 6.70
C ASP A 48 13.91 -8.85 7.24
N ALA A 49 13.61 -8.94 8.54
CA ALA A 49 12.74 -8.00 9.22
C ALA A 49 13.29 -6.56 9.18
N LYS A 50 14.62 -6.40 9.20
CA LYS A 50 15.28 -5.10 9.13
C LYS A 50 15.10 -4.46 7.76
N ALA A 51 15.36 -5.21 6.67
CA ALA A 51 15.13 -4.73 5.30
C ALA A 51 13.64 -4.41 5.07
N TYR A 52 12.73 -5.23 5.60
CA TYR A 52 11.29 -4.98 5.53
C TYR A 52 10.91 -3.68 6.26
N ALA A 53 11.34 -3.50 7.51
CA ALA A 53 11.06 -2.31 8.31
C ALA A 53 11.66 -1.03 7.67
N ALA A 54 12.81 -1.13 6.99
CA ALA A 54 13.43 0.00 6.29
C ALA A 54 12.59 0.57 5.14
N LEU A 55 11.56 -0.12 4.67
CA LEU A 55 10.60 0.38 3.67
C LEU A 55 9.63 1.41 4.25
N PHE A 56 9.51 1.48 5.58
CA PHE A 56 8.62 2.40 6.27
C PHE A 56 9.31 3.73 6.60
N THR A 57 8.51 4.77 6.85
CA THR A 57 8.98 5.98 7.55
C THR A 57 9.36 5.62 8.99
N ASP A 58 10.16 6.46 9.67
CA ASP A 58 10.58 6.17 11.05
C ASP A 58 9.38 6.07 12.01
N ASP A 59 8.34 6.86 11.74
CA ASP A 59 7.08 6.93 12.45
C ASP A 59 5.96 6.09 11.79
N GLY A 60 6.28 5.31 10.75
CA GLY A 60 5.31 4.49 10.01
C GLY A 60 4.69 3.40 10.87
N ASP A 61 3.48 3.00 10.55
CA ASP A 61 2.75 2.00 11.33
C ASP A 61 2.18 0.87 10.47
N VAL A 62 1.88 -0.24 11.13
CA VAL A 62 1.29 -1.45 10.55
C VAL A 62 0.11 -1.90 11.39
N VAL A 63 -1.05 -2.07 10.75
CA VAL A 63 -2.12 -2.89 11.29
C VAL A 63 -2.13 -4.21 10.52
N ASN A 64 -1.80 -5.31 11.19
CA ASN A 64 -1.71 -6.62 10.56
C ASN A 64 -3.08 -7.31 10.40
N VAL A 65 -3.10 -8.48 9.76
CA VAL A 65 -4.34 -9.23 9.46
C VAL A 65 -5.17 -9.65 10.68
N VAL A 66 -4.59 -9.65 11.89
CA VAL A 66 -5.27 -9.97 13.14
C VAL A 66 -5.59 -8.73 13.98
N GLY A 67 -5.36 -7.53 13.42
CA GLY A 67 -5.69 -6.26 14.06
C GLY A 67 -4.66 -5.74 15.05
N TRP A 68 -3.48 -6.33 15.14
CA TRP A 68 -2.41 -5.77 15.96
C TRP A 68 -1.81 -4.55 15.28
N TRP A 69 -1.66 -3.48 16.04
CA TRP A 69 -1.13 -2.22 15.59
C TRP A 69 0.29 -1.99 16.11
N TRP A 70 1.26 -2.06 15.20
CA TRP A 70 2.68 -1.82 15.47
C TRP A 70 3.07 -0.41 15.05
N LYS A 71 3.75 0.33 15.92
CA LYS A 71 4.04 1.74 15.76
C LYS A 71 5.53 1.99 15.65
N GLY A 72 5.93 2.63 14.55
CA GLY A 72 7.31 2.95 14.24
C GLY A 72 8.13 1.76 13.75
N ARG A 73 9.17 2.09 13.03
CA ARG A 73 10.05 1.11 12.35
C ARG A 73 10.63 0.07 13.30
N ASP A 74 11.06 0.48 14.49
CA ASP A 74 11.71 -0.43 15.45
C ASP A 74 10.74 -1.49 15.99
N GLU A 75 9.47 -1.12 16.17
CA GLU A 75 8.45 -2.08 16.62
C GLU A 75 8.07 -3.04 15.49
N ILE A 76 8.00 -2.56 14.24
CA ILE A 76 7.77 -3.37 13.05
C ILE A 76 8.88 -4.42 12.92
N GLU A 77 10.16 -4.01 12.97
CA GLU A 77 11.31 -4.91 12.88
C GLU A 77 11.29 -5.98 13.98
N ARG A 78 11.10 -5.57 15.22
CA ARG A 78 11.09 -6.46 16.38
C ARG A 78 9.97 -7.52 16.28
N ASN A 79 8.76 -7.09 15.94
CA ASN A 79 7.61 -8.00 15.85
C ASN A 79 7.71 -8.94 14.64
N LEU A 80 8.22 -8.47 13.49
CA LEU A 80 8.48 -9.32 12.34
C LEU A 80 9.58 -10.34 12.62
N THR A 81 10.66 -9.96 13.30
CA THR A 81 11.72 -10.89 13.71
C THR A 81 11.14 -12.04 14.52
N ALA A 82 10.27 -11.75 15.48
CA ALA A 82 9.59 -12.77 16.28
C ALA A 82 8.63 -13.63 15.44
N ALA A 83 7.89 -13.02 14.52
CA ALA A 83 6.94 -13.72 13.66
C ALA A 83 7.64 -14.65 12.65
N TYR A 84 8.77 -14.24 12.07
CA TYR A 84 9.58 -15.08 11.19
C TYR A 84 10.19 -16.30 11.90
N ALA A 85 10.49 -16.17 13.18
CA ALA A 85 11.00 -17.31 13.95
C ALA A 85 9.98 -18.44 14.15
N VAL A 86 8.67 -18.15 14.07
CA VAL A 86 7.60 -19.09 14.44
C VAL A 86 6.54 -19.24 13.35
N VAL A 87 5.76 -18.18 13.09
CA VAL A 87 4.55 -18.25 12.25
C VAL A 87 4.90 -18.27 10.77
N PHE A 88 5.88 -17.49 10.37
CA PHE A 88 6.25 -17.26 8.97
C PHE A 88 7.60 -17.87 8.57
N ARG A 89 8.15 -18.77 9.41
CA ARG A 89 9.47 -19.36 9.18
C ARG A 89 9.64 -20.03 7.81
N ASP A 90 8.58 -20.65 7.34
CA ASP A 90 8.59 -21.41 6.10
C ASP A 90 7.72 -20.72 5.02
N SER A 91 7.33 -19.46 5.26
CA SER A 91 6.40 -18.75 4.38
C SER A 91 7.09 -18.10 3.19
N THR A 92 6.38 -18.11 2.06
CA THR A 92 6.73 -17.37 0.85
C THR A 92 5.61 -16.42 0.49
N LEU A 93 5.92 -15.15 0.31
CA LEU A 93 5.01 -14.08 -0.11
C LEU A 93 5.16 -13.86 -1.61
N THR A 94 4.04 -13.77 -2.31
CA THR A 94 3.97 -13.28 -3.68
C THR A 94 3.10 -12.01 -3.72
N ILE A 95 3.58 -10.96 -4.38
CA ILE A 95 2.79 -9.77 -4.69
C ILE A 95 2.19 -9.97 -6.07
N ASP A 96 0.86 -10.12 -6.11
CA ASP A 96 0.12 -10.51 -7.32
C ASP A 96 -0.26 -9.30 -8.17
N ASP A 97 -0.62 -8.17 -7.54
CA ASP A 97 -1.01 -6.93 -8.23
C ASP A 97 -0.72 -5.69 -7.38
N VAL A 98 -0.39 -4.59 -8.03
CA VAL A 98 -0.15 -3.29 -7.40
C VAL A 98 -0.88 -2.20 -8.16
N GLN A 99 -1.81 -1.52 -7.51
CA GLN A 99 -2.52 -0.36 -8.05
C GLN A 99 -2.17 0.89 -7.26
N VAL A 100 -1.60 1.89 -7.94
CA VAL A 100 -1.14 3.13 -7.32
C VAL A 100 -2.07 4.28 -7.67
N LYS A 101 -2.45 5.07 -6.66
CA LYS A 101 -3.22 6.31 -6.82
C LYS A 101 -2.49 7.45 -6.12
N PHE A 102 -2.04 8.44 -6.89
CA PHE A 102 -1.47 9.66 -6.32
C PHE A 102 -2.56 10.56 -5.76
N LEU A 103 -2.44 10.96 -4.50
CA LEU A 103 -3.31 11.90 -3.82
C LEU A 103 -2.73 13.32 -3.84
N ALA A 104 -1.40 13.41 -3.84
CA ALA A 104 -0.62 14.64 -3.97
C ALA A 104 0.71 14.33 -4.67
N ARG A 105 1.55 15.33 -4.87
CA ARG A 105 2.88 15.18 -5.49
C ARG A 105 3.81 14.21 -4.74
N ASP A 106 3.63 14.14 -3.42
CA ASP A 106 4.47 13.41 -2.46
C ASP A 106 3.67 12.43 -1.59
N VAL A 107 2.39 12.19 -1.94
CA VAL A 107 1.52 11.25 -1.24
C VAL A 107 0.81 10.35 -2.24
N ALA A 108 0.87 9.04 -2.01
CA ALA A 108 0.17 8.04 -2.79
C ALA A 108 -0.51 7.01 -1.89
N VAL A 109 -1.52 6.34 -2.44
CA VAL A 109 -2.10 5.11 -1.88
C VAL A 109 -1.80 3.97 -2.85
N ALA A 110 -1.31 2.86 -2.32
CA ALA A 110 -1.18 1.61 -3.06
C ALA A 110 -2.15 0.56 -2.50
N HIS A 111 -2.90 -0.09 -3.40
CA HIS A 111 -3.59 -1.33 -3.11
C HIS A 111 -2.73 -2.47 -3.65
N VAL A 112 -2.34 -3.38 -2.77
CA VAL A 112 -1.41 -4.47 -3.08
C VAL A 112 -2.08 -5.79 -2.80
N ARG A 113 -2.38 -6.57 -3.84
CA ARG A 113 -2.86 -7.95 -3.70
C ARG A 113 -1.67 -8.87 -3.46
N TRP A 114 -1.86 -9.82 -2.57
CA TRP A 114 -0.82 -10.77 -2.21
C TRP A 114 -1.38 -12.16 -2.01
N SER A 115 -0.52 -13.15 -2.24
CA SER A 115 -0.72 -14.53 -1.84
C SER A 115 0.48 -15.02 -1.02
N MET A 116 0.25 -16.02 -0.16
CA MET A 116 1.27 -16.55 0.75
C MET A 116 1.07 -18.03 0.97
N GLU A 117 2.15 -18.78 0.89
CA GLU A 117 2.21 -20.21 1.20
C GLU A 117 3.11 -20.46 2.40
N GLY A 118 2.96 -21.62 3.05
CA GLY A 118 3.88 -22.12 4.09
C GLY A 118 3.78 -21.40 5.43
N SER A 119 2.80 -20.52 5.64
CA SER A 119 2.58 -19.91 6.95
C SER A 119 1.86 -20.88 7.89
N LYS A 120 2.22 -20.84 9.19
CA LYS A 120 1.47 -21.58 10.22
C LYS A 120 0.20 -20.82 10.58
N THR A 121 -0.86 -21.10 9.83
CA THR A 121 -2.16 -20.46 10.04
C THR A 121 -3.03 -21.22 11.03
N PRO A 122 -3.89 -20.51 11.78
CA PRO A 122 -4.95 -21.15 12.56
C PRO A 122 -5.88 -21.99 11.67
N PRO A 123 -6.49 -23.07 12.21
CA PRO A 123 -7.48 -23.86 11.48
C PRO A 123 -8.62 -22.99 10.90
N GLY A 124 -9.04 -23.28 9.68
CA GLY A 124 -10.14 -22.58 9.00
C GLY A 124 -9.71 -21.41 8.11
N ILE A 125 -8.43 -21.07 8.06
CA ILE A 125 -7.90 -20.14 7.06
C ILE A 125 -7.42 -20.93 5.86
N PRO A 126 -7.94 -20.68 4.62
CA PRO A 126 -7.53 -21.37 3.41
C PRO A 126 -6.04 -21.16 3.10
N GLU A 127 -5.41 -22.19 2.51
CA GLU A 127 -4.09 -22.10 1.88
C GLU A 127 -4.25 -22.26 0.34
N PRO A 128 -3.51 -21.49 -0.48
CA PRO A 128 -2.65 -20.38 -0.06
C PRO A 128 -3.45 -19.24 0.54
N ARG A 129 -2.90 -18.57 1.53
CA ARG A 129 -3.49 -17.34 2.06
C ARG A 129 -3.43 -16.25 1.01
N GLN A 130 -4.50 -15.49 0.95
CA GLN A 130 -4.60 -14.33 0.06
C GLN A 130 -5.08 -13.10 0.82
N GLY A 131 -4.77 -11.94 0.32
CA GLY A 131 -5.25 -10.72 0.93
C GLY A 131 -4.98 -9.47 0.11
N ILE A 132 -5.31 -8.36 0.72
CA ILE A 132 -5.07 -7.04 0.17
C ILE A 132 -4.49 -6.13 1.25
N GLN A 133 -3.47 -5.39 0.88
CA GLN A 133 -2.89 -4.33 1.69
C GLN A 133 -3.34 -2.98 1.15
N ILE A 134 -3.62 -2.04 2.05
CA ILE A 134 -3.69 -0.62 1.73
C ILE A 134 -2.47 0.03 2.37
N GLN A 135 -1.69 0.73 1.56
CA GLN A 135 -0.50 1.44 1.99
C GLN A 135 -0.64 2.91 1.65
N VAL A 136 -0.43 3.79 2.64
CA VAL A 136 -0.21 5.21 2.41
C VAL A 136 1.29 5.43 2.30
N LEU A 137 1.73 5.96 1.17
CA LEU A 137 3.14 6.23 0.89
C LEU A 137 3.41 7.73 0.89
N GLN A 138 4.54 8.11 1.45
CA GLN A 138 5.07 9.48 1.41
C GLN A 138 6.42 9.51 0.71
N LYS A 139 6.64 10.55 -0.10
CA LYS A 139 7.93 10.84 -0.68
C LYS A 139 8.66 11.86 0.18
N ARG A 140 9.73 11.42 0.85
CA ARG A 140 10.64 12.27 1.63
C ARG A 140 12.07 12.08 1.12
N ASP A 141 12.84 13.13 0.99
CA ASP A 141 14.24 13.09 0.51
C ASP A 141 14.39 12.31 -0.81
N ARG A 142 13.44 12.52 -1.74
CA ARG A 142 13.33 11.86 -3.05
C ARG A 142 13.08 10.34 -3.00
N ALA A 143 12.75 9.77 -1.86
CA ALA A 143 12.46 8.34 -1.73
C ALA A 143 11.04 8.13 -1.22
N TRP A 144 10.32 7.19 -1.82
CA TRP A 144 9.03 6.72 -1.32
C TRP A 144 9.21 5.79 -0.12
N ARG A 145 8.36 5.96 0.89
CA ARG A 145 8.30 5.14 2.12
C ARG A 145 6.85 4.90 2.49
N ILE A 146 6.58 3.78 3.14
CA ILE A 146 5.27 3.47 3.70
C ILE A 146 5.11 4.24 5.01
N ALA A 147 4.07 5.10 5.08
CA ALA A 147 3.75 5.86 6.29
C ALA A 147 2.68 5.17 7.13
N ALA A 148 1.73 4.48 6.48
CA ALA A 148 0.72 3.68 7.15
C ALA A 148 0.39 2.45 6.31
N PHE A 149 0.10 1.34 6.97
CA PHE A 149 -0.14 0.06 6.34
C PHE A 149 -1.30 -0.66 7.04
N GLN A 150 -2.27 -1.10 6.26
CA GLN A 150 -3.36 -1.96 6.72
C GLN A 150 -3.38 -3.23 5.89
N ASN A 151 -3.38 -4.38 6.55
CA ASN A 151 -3.48 -5.68 5.88
C ASN A 151 -4.79 -6.40 6.23
N THR A 152 -5.37 -7.04 5.23
CA THR A 152 -6.62 -7.80 5.38
C THR A 152 -6.48 -9.12 4.63
N SER A 153 -6.78 -10.24 5.30
CA SER A 153 -6.91 -11.54 4.63
C SER A 153 -8.22 -11.59 3.85
N SER A 154 -8.16 -12.05 2.61
CA SER A 154 -9.35 -12.39 1.82
C SER A 154 -9.88 -13.75 2.27
N LEU A 155 -11.17 -13.82 2.51
CA LEU A 155 -11.90 -15.08 2.67
C LEU A 155 -12.59 -15.42 1.35
N PRO A 156 -12.93 -16.69 1.10
CA PRO A 156 -13.79 -17.04 -0.02
C PRO A 156 -15.06 -16.20 0.02
N GLU A 157 -15.49 -15.69 -1.14
CA GLU A 157 -16.73 -14.92 -1.24
C GLU A 157 -17.92 -15.79 -0.79
N THR A 158 -18.41 -15.52 0.41
CA THR A 158 -19.73 -15.98 0.82
C THR A 158 -20.71 -14.87 0.47
N PRO A 159 -21.76 -15.18 -0.32
CA PRO A 159 -22.80 -14.19 -0.57
C PRO A 159 -23.35 -13.67 0.76
N PHE A 160 -23.49 -12.35 0.89
CA PHE A 160 -24.18 -11.81 2.05
C PHE A 160 -25.57 -12.47 2.14
N PRO A 161 -26.04 -12.91 3.34
CA PRO A 161 -27.37 -13.41 3.50
C PRO A 161 -28.37 -12.37 2.97
N THR A 162 -29.08 -12.71 1.91
CA THR A 162 -30.19 -11.88 1.45
C THR A 162 -31.37 -12.12 2.38
N GLU A 163 -32.13 -11.08 2.71
CA GLU A 163 -33.25 -11.10 3.64
C GLU A 163 -34.30 -12.20 3.31
N ALA A 164 -34.32 -12.69 2.06
CA ALA A 164 -35.17 -13.79 1.60
C ALA A 164 -34.84 -15.18 2.22
N ALA A 165 -33.65 -15.34 2.82
CA ALA A 165 -33.29 -16.60 3.51
C ALA A 165 -33.73 -16.65 4.97
N ALA A 166 -34.36 -15.59 5.48
CA ALA A 166 -34.74 -15.42 6.89
C ALA A 166 -36.26 -15.47 7.12
N ASP A 167 -37.08 -16.07 6.22
CA ASP A 167 -38.49 -16.27 6.52
C ASP A 167 -38.69 -17.52 7.43
N PRO A 168 -38.91 -17.30 8.75
CA PRO A 168 -39.12 -18.42 9.68
C PRO A 168 -40.43 -19.14 9.48
N ARG A 169 -41.29 -18.72 8.49
CA ARG A 169 -42.59 -19.32 8.18
C ARG A 169 -42.50 -20.43 7.13
N SER A 170 -41.33 -20.68 6.53
CA SER A 170 -41.15 -21.77 5.56
C SER A 170 -40.88 -23.14 6.21
N SER A 171 -40.94 -23.25 7.55
CA SER A 171 -40.66 -24.48 8.30
C SER A 171 -41.83 -24.91 9.23
N GLN A 172 -43.07 -24.64 8.87
CA GLN A 172 -44.21 -25.33 9.51
C GLN A 172 -44.82 -26.37 8.57
N PRO A 173 -44.94 -27.61 9.05
CA PRO A 173 -45.55 -28.73 8.30
C PRO A 173 -47.05 -28.58 8.11
#